data_c78d90918dc6d63575e3254ded8c3da2
#
_entry.id   c78d90918dc6d63575e3254ded8c3da2
#
_cell.length_a   1.000
_cell.length_b   1.000
_cell.length_c   1.000
_cell.angle_alpha   90.00
_cell.angle_beta   90.00
_cell.angle_gamma   90.00
#
_symmetry.space_group_name_H-M   'P 1'
#
loop_
_entity.id
_entity.type
_entity.pdbx_description
1 polymer ?
#
loop_
_entity_poly.entity_id
_entity_poly.type
_entity_poly.pdbx_seq_one_letter_code
_entity_poly.pdbx_strand_id
1 'polypeptide(L)'
;MNEILNTENPDDVHTCALCGKTFKENKTIQEKIDGNEYFFNSEECMSMFKKLASLYGDEFRTTVCNDEQHISNPILASLMLKEQEFGKMKNKMDINENETFEIIKDPVQVQELGSKLAWSSESEILGLFSTSNAFHRQERLGMMTKLQEKRKNNSKLKIRILTPFDDDIHKISKKLRDEWDIKIMNLGQALRIRASILLVDRKFLLYIELKDDTKNTPQEAMGLSLFSTIRSTVLSYVTIFETMWKQEELNEQLSRMKKQIETYEQINKQLNNTIVDLKQRLKF
;
A
#
# COMPACT_ATOMS: atom_id res chain seq x y z
N MET A 1 45.60 -47.51 15.90
CA MET A 1 45.78 -46.46 14.90
C MET A 1 44.60 -46.55 13.94
N ASN A 2 43.54 -45.83 14.20
CA ASN A 2 42.42 -45.66 13.29
C ASN A 2 42.25 -44.17 13.09
N GLU A 3 42.75 -43.71 11.98
CA GLU A 3 42.49 -42.35 11.49
C GLU A 3 41.02 -42.27 11.03
N ILE A 4 40.24 -41.45 11.73
CA ILE A 4 38.90 -41.02 11.30
C ILE A 4 39.13 -39.91 10.33
N LEU A 5 38.98 -40.19 9.03
CA LEU A 5 38.89 -39.22 7.97
C LEU A 5 37.54 -38.49 8.11
N ASN A 6 37.57 -37.29 8.67
CA ASN A 6 36.48 -36.32 8.54
C ASN A 6 36.46 -35.81 7.09
N THR A 7 35.60 -36.38 6.28
CA THR A 7 35.25 -35.79 4.98
C THR A 7 34.24 -34.66 5.22
N GLU A 8 34.74 -33.45 5.49
CA GLU A 8 33.92 -32.24 5.39
C GLU A 8 33.50 -32.11 3.92
N ASN A 9 32.20 -32.17 3.67
CA ASN A 9 31.62 -31.92 2.37
C ASN A 9 31.59 -30.40 2.18
N PRO A 10 32.26 -29.80 1.17
CA PRO A 10 32.44 -28.36 1.09
C PRO A 10 31.20 -27.57 0.60
N ASP A 11 30.06 -28.22 0.37
CA ASP A 11 28.93 -27.65 -0.37
C ASP A 11 27.60 -27.47 0.41
N ASP A 12 27.57 -27.64 1.73
CA ASP A 12 26.33 -27.40 2.47
C ASP A 12 26.14 -25.89 2.76
N VAL A 13 25.51 -25.21 1.78
CA VAL A 13 25.12 -23.81 1.86
C VAL A 13 23.62 -23.76 2.13
N HIS A 14 23.24 -23.18 3.26
CA HIS A 14 21.84 -22.95 3.62
C HIS A 14 21.37 -21.53 3.29
N THR A 15 20.09 -21.37 3.04
CA THR A 15 19.46 -20.06 2.83
C THR A 15 18.58 -19.72 4.01
N CYS A 16 18.73 -18.53 4.58
CA CYS A 16 17.91 -18.07 5.70
C CYS A 16 16.46 -17.90 5.29
N ALA A 17 15.54 -18.60 5.99
CA ALA A 17 14.11 -18.57 5.69
C ALA A 17 13.47 -17.17 5.81
N LEU A 18 14.08 -16.26 6.55
CA LEU A 18 13.56 -14.90 6.69
C LEU A 18 14.17 -13.91 5.69
N CYS A 19 15.51 -13.82 5.64
CA CYS A 19 16.20 -12.75 4.91
C CYS A 19 16.78 -13.19 3.55
N GLY A 20 16.68 -14.48 3.20
CA GLY A 20 17.19 -15.03 1.94
C GLY A 20 18.71 -15.05 1.81
N LYS A 21 19.48 -14.69 2.85
CA LYS A 21 20.95 -14.75 2.80
C LYS A 21 21.45 -16.18 2.87
N THR A 22 22.37 -16.51 1.98
CA THR A 22 23.09 -17.80 2.02
C THR A 22 24.21 -17.78 3.05
N PHE A 23 24.42 -18.88 3.76
CA PHE A 23 25.43 -19.02 4.81
C PHE A 23 25.90 -20.46 4.94
N LYS A 24 27.08 -20.68 5.53
CA LYS A 24 27.66 -22.00 5.71
C LYS A 24 27.15 -22.66 7.01
N GLU A 25 27.15 -23.99 7.03
CA GLU A 25 26.60 -24.85 8.07
C GLU A 25 27.06 -24.53 9.50
N ASN A 26 28.28 -24.05 9.70
CA ASN A 26 28.85 -23.77 11.04
C ASN A 26 28.20 -22.53 11.76
N LYS A 27 27.23 -21.86 11.16
CA LYS A 27 26.41 -20.78 11.76
C LYS A 27 24.91 -21.00 11.58
N THR A 28 24.51 -22.23 11.29
CA THR A 28 23.12 -22.56 10.99
C THR A 28 22.32 -22.71 12.28
N ILE A 29 21.25 -21.95 12.42
CA ILE A 29 20.22 -22.17 13.42
C ILE A 29 19.10 -22.91 12.69
N GLN A 30 18.90 -24.18 13.05
CA GLN A 30 17.82 -25.01 12.52
C GLN A 30 16.68 -25.03 13.51
N GLU A 31 15.46 -24.78 13.05
CA GLU A 31 14.26 -24.76 13.88
C GLU A 31 13.10 -25.42 13.17
N LYS A 32 12.36 -26.25 13.91
CA LYS A 32 11.15 -26.90 13.40
C LYS A 32 9.91 -26.13 13.84
N ILE A 33 9.19 -25.54 12.88
CA ILE A 33 7.98 -24.76 13.13
C ILE A 33 6.83 -25.43 12.38
N ASP A 34 5.81 -25.87 13.12
CA ASP A 34 4.61 -26.55 12.61
C ASP A 34 4.89 -27.71 11.62
N GLY A 35 5.91 -28.49 11.95
CA GLY A 35 6.28 -29.69 11.19
C GLY A 35 7.28 -29.47 10.07
N ASN A 36 7.54 -28.23 9.66
CA ASN A 36 8.53 -27.87 8.63
C ASN A 36 9.85 -27.42 9.26
N GLU A 37 10.96 -27.77 8.62
CA GLU A 37 12.30 -27.36 9.05
C GLU A 37 12.72 -26.09 8.31
N TYR A 38 13.23 -25.11 9.09
CA TYR A 38 13.70 -23.83 8.59
C TYR A 38 15.12 -23.56 9.07
N PHE A 39 15.91 -22.92 8.22
CA PHE A 39 17.28 -22.53 8.50
C PHE A 39 17.41 -21.03 8.64
N PHE A 40 18.15 -20.56 9.65
CA PHE A 40 18.35 -19.14 9.92
C PHE A 40 19.81 -18.83 10.14
N ASN A 41 20.24 -17.66 9.69
CA ASN A 41 21.61 -17.17 9.85
C ASN A 41 21.85 -16.44 11.17
N SER A 42 20.80 -16.13 11.94
CA SER A 42 20.87 -15.51 13.26
C SER A 42 19.61 -15.76 14.09
N GLU A 43 19.73 -15.60 15.42
CA GLU A 43 18.61 -15.70 16.36
C GLU A 43 17.55 -14.62 16.13
N GLU A 44 17.97 -13.44 15.70
CA GLU A 44 17.07 -12.33 15.37
C GLU A 44 16.18 -12.71 14.17
N CYS A 45 16.75 -13.31 13.13
CA CYS A 45 15.99 -13.80 11.99
C CYS A 45 14.98 -14.87 12.38
N MET A 46 15.38 -15.84 13.21
CA MET A 46 14.47 -16.87 13.71
C MET A 46 13.33 -16.26 14.56
N SER A 47 13.65 -15.38 15.50
CA SER A 47 12.66 -14.74 16.37
C SER A 47 11.65 -13.89 15.57
N MET A 48 12.13 -13.14 14.59
CA MET A 48 11.28 -12.35 13.71
C MET A 48 10.39 -13.23 12.83
N PHE A 49 10.92 -14.32 12.27
CA PHE A 49 10.14 -15.28 11.51
C PHE A 49 9.01 -15.89 12.34
N LYS A 50 9.28 -16.30 13.59
CA LYS A 50 8.26 -16.83 14.51
C LYS A 50 7.15 -15.80 14.78
N LYS A 51 7.52 -14.54 15.00
CA LYS A 51 6.54 -13.44 15.20
C LYS A 51 5.66 -13.24 13.97
N LEU A 52 6.25 -13.21 12.79
CA LEU A 52 5.50 -13.04 11.54
C LEU A 52 4.60 -14.24 11.25
N ALA A 53 5.09 -15.47 11.44
CA ALA A 53 4.31 -16.68 11.30
C ALA A 53 3.11 -16.71 12.26
N SER A 54 3.26 -16.20 13.49
CA SER A 54 2.16 -16.12 14.46
C SER A 54 1.12 -15.05 14.11
N LEU A 55 1.51 -13.98 13.40
CA LEU A 55 0.61 -12.88 13.01
C LEU A 55 -0.15 -13.16 11.70
N TYR A 56 0.49 -13.80 10.75
CA TYR A 56 -0.02 -13.97 9.38
C TYR A 56 -0.40 -15.42 9.03
N GLY A 57 -0.17 -16.38 9.94
CA GLY A 57 -0.57 -17.78 9.78
C GLY A 57 0.07 -18.49 8.59
N ASP A 58 -0.70 -19.43 8.00
CA ASP A 58 -0.20 -20.30 6.94
C ASP A 58 0.08 -19.58 5.61
N GLU A 59 -0.57 -18.45 5.34
CA GLU A 59 -0.33 -17.66 4.13
C GLU A 59 1.10 -17.11 4.08
N PHE A 60 1.65 -16.69 5.24
CA PHE A 60 3.05 -16.25 5.31
C PHE A 60 4.03 -17.39 5.00
N ARG A 61 3.73 -18.59 5.48
CA ARG A 61 4.59 -19.78 5.33
C ARG A 61 4.63 -20.30 3.91
N THR A 62 3.48 -20.36 3.23
CA THR A 62 3.40 -20.81 1.83
C THR A 62 4.11 -19.85 0.87
N THR A 63 4.11 -18.56 1.17
CA THR A 63 4.81 -17.54 0.38
C THR A 63 6.33 -17.65 0.50
N VAL A 64 6.84 -18.08 1.66
CA VAL A 64 8.29 -18.22 1.92
C VAL A 64 8.86 -19.54 1.40
N CYS A 65 8.05 -20.62 1.36
CA CYS A 65 8.53 -21.96 1.01
C CYS A 65 8.39 -22.37 -0.45
N ASN A 66 7.56 -21.68 -1.26
CA ASN A 66 7.21 -22.14 -2.62
C ASN A 66 7.95 -21.47 -3.76
N ASP A 67 8.83 -20.50 -3.49
CA ASP A 67 9.59 -19.85 -4.55
C ASP A 67 11.09 -20.08 -4.40
N GLU A 68 11.66 -20.87 -5.28
CA GLU A 68 13.11 -20.89 -5.58
C GLU A 68 13.58 -19.53 -6.18
N GLN A 69 12.68 -18.55 -6.28
CA GLN A 69 12.97 -17.19 -6.74
C GLN A 69 12.79 -16.22 -5.56
N HIS A 70 13.89 -15.63 -5.13
CA HIS A 70 14.05 -14.59 -4.11
C HIS A 70 12.83 -13.67 -3.93
N ILE A 71 12.04 -13.89 -2.86
CA ILE A 71 11.01 -12.94 -2.44
C ILE A 71 11.65 -11.95 -1.47
N SER A 72 12.02 -10.80 -2.00
CA SER A 72 12.22 -9.61 -1.19
C SER A 72 10.85 -9.09 -0.74
N ASN A 73 10.36 -9.55 0.41
CA ASN A 73 9.13 -9.00 0.97
C ASN A 73 9.36 -7.51 1.33
N PRO A 74 8.72 -6.55 0.64
CA PRO A 74 8.98 -5.13 0.84
C PRO A 74 8.66 -4.63 2.25
N ILE A 75 7.76 -5.30 2.97
CA ILE A 75 7.44 -5.00 4.37
C ILE A 75 8.63 -5.39 5.27
N LEU A 76 9.28 -6.52 5.00
CA LEU A 76 10.49 -6.97 5.70
C LEU A 76 11.69 -6.09 5.40
N ALA A 77 11.86 -5.68 4.15
CA ALA A 77 12.93 -4.74 3.77
C ALA A 77 12.78 -3.39 4.50
N SER A 78 11.57 -2.87 4.64
CA SER A 78 11.32 -1.61 5.34
C SER A 78 11.53 -1.70 6.85
N LEU A 79 11.31 -2.87 7.47
CA LEU A 79 11.54 -3.10 8.90
C LEU A 79 13.03 -3.34 9.22
N MET A 80 13.75 -4.04 8.36
CA MET A 80 15.20 -4.29 8.52
C MET A 80 16.07 -3.07 8.21
N LEU A 81 15.61 -2.16 7.35
CA LEU A 81 16.33 -0.93 7.01
C LEU A 81 16.37 0.10 8.15
N LYS A 82 15.57 -0.07 9.21
CA LYS A 82 15.63 0.80 10.40
C LYS A 82 16.78 0.50 11.36
N GLU A 83 17.48 -0.61 11.23
CA GLU A 83 18.51 -1.04 12.21
C GLU A 83 19.93 -1.16 11.66
N GLN A 84 20.18 -0.94 10.38
CA GLN A 84 21.56 -1.01 9.84
C GLN A 84 21.93 0.24 9.07
N GLU A 85 23.04 0.86 9.49
CA GLU A 85 23.68 2.00 8.87
C GLU A 85 23.75 1.92 7.34
N PHE A 86 23.16 2.91 6.69
CA PHE A 86 23.00 3.08 5.23
C PHE A 86 24.33 3.26 4.45
N GLY A 87 25.40 2.59 4.85
CA GLY A 87 26.73 2.85 4.31
C GLY A 87 27.28 1.89 3.25
N LYS A 88 26.77 0.68 3.08
CA LYS A 88 27.44 -0.32 2.22
C LYS A 88 26.50 -1.36 1.60
N MET A 89 25.59 -0.97 0.73
CA MET A 89 24.89 -1.91 -0.15
C MET A 89 24.90 -1.45 -1.61
N LYS A 90 26.08 -1.41 -2.21
CA LYS A 90 26.28 -1.61 -3.64
C LYS A 90 26.93 -2.98 -3.81
N ASN A 91 26.17 -4.07 -3.76
CA ASN A 91 26.59 -5.33 -4.37
C ASN A 91 25.43 -6.32 -4.47
N LYS A 92 25.09 -6.61 -5.73
CA LYS A 92 24.38 -7.79 -6.27
C LYS A 92 23.01 -8.12 -5.67
N MET A 93 22.01 -7.37 -6.09
CA MET A 93 20.74 -7.94 -6.55
C MET A 93 20.86 -8.06 -8.06
N ASP A 94 20.43 -9.15 -8.64
CA ASP A 94 20.16 -9.26 -10.10
C ASP A 94 18.92 -8.38 -10.40
N ILE A 95 19.12 -7.07 -10.32
CA ILE A 95 18.16 -6.08 -10.77
C ILE A 95 18.35 -6.05 -12.28
N ASN A 96 17.31 -6.38 -13.04
CA ASN A 96 17.26 -6.08 -14.47
C ASN A 96 17.84 -4.68 -14.67
N GLU A 97 18.76 -4.49 -15.60
CA GLU A 97 19.51 -3.24 -15.79
C GLU A 97 18.63 -1.98 -15.93
N ASN A 98 17.31 -2.15 -16.04
CA ASN A 98 16.27 -1.11 -16.14
C ASN A 98 15.44 -0.90 -14.86
N GLU A 99 15.63 -1.67 -13.78
CA GLU A 99 14.89 -1.51 -12.53
C GLU A 99 15.66 -0.66 -11.53
N THR A 100 14.99 0.34 -10.94
CA THR A 100 15.59 1.31 -10.02
C THR A 100 14.88 1.31 -8.69
N PHE A 101 15.67 1.43 -7.61
CA PHE A 101 15.19 1.69 -6.26
C PHE A 101 16.05 2.81 -5.67
N GLU A 102 15.42 3.93 -5.34
CA GLU A 102 16.11 5.14 -4.89
C GLU A 102 15.44 5.74 -3.67
N ILE A 103 16.25 6.16 -2.69
CA ILE A 103 15.79 6.94 -1.54
C ILE A 103 16.11 8.41 -1.80
N ILE A 104 15.07 9.23 -1.85
CA ILE A 104 15.15 10.65 -2.10
C ILE A 104 14.93 11.40 -0.79
N LYS A 105 15.93 12.20 -0.39
CA LYS A 105 15.89 12.99 0.86
C LYS A 105 15.46 14.43 0.62
N ASP A 106 15.68 14.94 -0.58
CA ASP A 106 15.35 16.32 -0.93
C ASP A 106 13.86 16.45 -1.31
N PRO A 107 13.03 17.15 -0.53
CA PRO A 107 11.62 17.33 -0.80
C PRO A 107 11.33 18.03 -2.14
N VAL A 108 12.24 18.87 -2.64
CA VAL A 108 12.08 19.55 -3.93
C VAL A 108 12.18 18.53 -5.06
N GLN A 109 13.19 17.65 -5.00
CA GLN A 109 13.35 16.56 -5.97
C GLN A 109 12.14 15.61 -5.97
N VAL A 110 11.61 15.28 -4.79
CA VAL A 110 10.39 14.46 -4.66
C VAL A 110 9.21 15.10 -5.36
N GLN A 111 9.00 16.41 -5.15
CA GLN A 111 7.90 17.16 -5.75
C GLN A 111 8.03 17.24 -7.27
N GLU A 112 9.24 17.48 -7.78
CA GLU A 112 9.52 17.50 -9.21
C GLU A 112 9.31 16.12 -9.83
N LEU A 113 9.81 15.07 -9.20
CA LEU A 113 9.63 13.70 -9.66
C LEU A 113 8.17 13.31 -9.70
N GLY A 114 7.41 13.57 -8.62
CA GLY A 114 5.97 13.31 -8.58
C GLY A 114 5.21 14.02 -9.71
N SER A 115 5.56 15.28 -9.97
CA SER A 115 4.98 16.06 -11.08
C SER A 115 5.34 15.46 -12.44
N LYS A 116 6.59 15.08 -12.67
CA LYS A 116 7.06 14.42 -13.92
C LYS A 116 6.34 13.10 -14.14
N LEU A 117 6.26 12.26 -13.11
CA LEU A 117 5.57 10.97 -13.19
C LEU A 117 4.08 11.13 -13.53
N ALA A 118 3.38 12.03 -12.84
CA ALA A 118 1.98 12.29 -13.14
C ALA A 118 1.79 12.82 -14.57
N TRP A 119 2.70 13.68 -15.04
CA TRP A 119 2.63 14.24 -16.41
C TRP A 119 2.97 13.22 -17.48
N SER A 120 3.91 12.28 -17.24
CA SER A 120 4.28 11.24 -18.19
C SER A 120 3.27 10.06 -18.25
N SER A 121 2.27 10.02 -17.36
CA SER A 121 1.30 8.93 -17.31
C SER A 121 0.54 8.74 -18.64
N GLU A 122 0.34 7.50 -19.03
CA GLU A 122 -0.36 7.13 -20.26
C GLU A 122 -1.71 6.46 -20.02
N SER A 123 -1.80 5.63 -18.98
CA SER A 123 -2.96 4.76 -18.74
C SER A 123 -3.63 4.98 -17.39
N GLU A 124 -2.84 5.14 -16.31
CA GLU A 124 -3.42 5.16 -14.96
C GLU A 124 -2.57 5.98 -13.98
N ILE A 125 -3.27 6.76 -13.14
CA ILE A 125 -2.70 7.42 -11.95
C ILE A 125 -3.49 6.94 -10.73
N LEU A 126 -2.80 6.38 -9.74
CA LEU A 126 -3.35 5.99 -8.44
C LEU A 126 -2.66 6.83 -7.36
N GLY A 127 -3.43 7.65 -6.67
CA GLY A 127 -2.96 8.50 -5.58
C GLY A 127 -3.55 8.08 -4.24
N LEU A 128 -2.72 7.99 -3.21
CA LEU A 128 -3.17 7.79 -1.84
C LEU A 128 -2.58 8.90 -0.97
N PHE A 129 -3.43 9.61 -0.26
CA PHE A 129 -3.04 10.61 0.73
C PHE A 129 -3.39 10.11 2.12
N SER A 130 -2.43 10.16 3.04
CA SER A 130 -2.62 9.71 4.41
C SER A 130 -3.54 10.60 5.24
N THR A 131 -3.67 11.87 4.87
CA THR A 131 -4.47 12.88 5.58
C THR A 131 -5.11 13.84 4.59
N SER A 132 -6.19 14.51 5.00
CA SER A 132 -6.79 15.62 4.23
C SER A 132 -5.80 16.77 4.05
N ASN A 133 -4.97 17.08 5.05
CA ASN A 133 -3.93 18.09 4.94
C ASN A 133 -2.90 17.75 3.85
N ALA A 134 -2.52 16.46 3.72
CA ALA A 134 -1.61 16.03 2.66
C ALA A 134 -2.21 16.27 1.26
N PHE A 135 -3.52 16.00 1.09
CA PHE A 135 -4.24 16.31 -0.14
C PHE A 135 -4.28 17.81 -0.41
N HIS A 136 -4.67 18.64 0.58
CA HIS A 136 -4.74 20.09 0.42
C HIS A 136 -3.39 20.74 0.12
N ARG A 137 -2.29 20.22 0.67
CA ARG A 137 -0.95 20.70 0.31
C ARG A 137 -0.67 20.53 -1.18
N GLN A 138 -1.04 19.40 -1.76
CA GLN A 138 -0.86 19.14 -3.19
C GLN A 138 -1.87 19.91 -4.06
N GLU A 139 -3.08 20.08 -3.58
CA GLU A 139 -4.10 20.89 -4.26
C GLU A 139 -3.66 22.35 -4.39
N ARG A 140 -3.12 22.94 -3.31
CA ARG A 140 -2.54 24.30 -3.34
C ARG A 140 -1.38 24.47 -4.33
N LEU A 141 -0.65 23.40 -4.65
CA LEU A 141 0.38 23.38 -5.70
C LEU A 141 -0.20 23.16 -7.11
N GLY A 142 -1.51 23.19 -7.25
CA GLY A 142 -2.19 23.06 -8.53
C GLY A 142 -2.21 21.61 -9.08
N MET A 143 -2.05 20.61 -8.23
CA MET A 143 -2.09 19.21 -8.67
C MET A 143 -3.41 18.89 -9.38
N MET A 144 -4.56 19.32 -8.83
CA MET A 144 -5.87 19.03 -9.42
C MET A 144 -6.02 19.65 -10.81
N THR A 145 -5.57 20.88 -11.00
CA THR A 145 -5.57 21.53 -12.32
C THR A 145 -4.74 20.75 -13.34
N LYS A 146 -3.55 20.33 -12.95
CA LYS A 146 -2.68 19.50 -13.82
C LYS A 146 -3.32 18.16 -14.20
N LEU A 147 -3.99 17.50 -13.25
CA LEU A 147 -4.71 16.25 -13.53
C LEU A 147 -5.89 16.45 -14.47
N GLN A 148 -6.63 17.56 -14.34
CA GLN A 148 -7.70 17.94 -15.25
C GLN A 148 -7.19 18.19 -16.67
N GLU A 149 -6.11 18.95 -16.83
CA GLU A 149 -5.44 19.16 -18.11
C GLU A 149 -4.98 17.85 -18.74
N LYS A 150 -4.37 17.01 -17.94
CA LYS A 150 -3.92 15.69 -18.39
C LYS A 150 -5.08 14.82 -18.85
N ARG A 151 -6.18 14.79 -18.10
CA ARG A 151 -7.41 14.06 -18.43
C ARG A 151 -8.08 14.60 -19.69
N LYS A 152 -8.06 15.92 -19.88
CA LYS A 152 -8.55 16.58 -21.11
C LYS A 152 -7.77 16.13 -22.34
N ASN A 153 -6.46 16.01 -22.22
CA ASN A 153 -5.57 15.60 -23.31
C ASN A 153 -5.58 14.08 -23.56
N ASN A 154 -5.92 13.27 -22.55
CA ASN A 154 -6.01 11.83 -22.65
C ASN A 154 -7.28 11.31 -21.96
N SER A 155 -8.35 11.20 -22.75
CA SER A 155 -9.66 10.74 -22.27
C SER A 155 -9.70 9.27 -21.80
N LYS A 156 -8.67 8.47 -22.10
CA LYS A 156 -8.55 7.08 -21.63
C LYS A 156 -7.81 6.94 -20.31
N LEU A 157 -7.12 7.99 -19.85
CA LEU A 157 -6.37 7.98 -18.61
C LEU A 157 -7.30 7.79 -17.41
N LYS A 158 -7.06 6.78 -16.60
CA LYS A 158 -7.80 6.53 -15.36
C LYS A 158 -7.11 7.23 -14.20
N ILE A 159 -7.85 8.06 -13.46
CA ILE A 159 -7.33 8.76 -12.28
C ILE A 159 -8.18 8.38 -11.07
N ARG A 160 -7.56 7.75 -10.09
CA ARG A 160 -8.19 7.30 -8.84
C ARG A 160 -7.39 7.78 -7.64
N ILE A 161 -8.05 8.42 -6.69
CA ILE A 161 -7.41 8.99 -5.50
C ILE A 161 -8.15 8.50 -4.24
N LEU A 162 -7.40 8.04 -3.27
CA LEU A 162 -7.86 7.75 -1.91
C LEU A 162 -7.33 8.82 -0.96
N THR A 163 -8.21 9.44 -0.18
CA THR A 163 -7.84 10.45 0.83
C THR A 163 -8.92 10.53 1.90
N PRO A 164 -8.58 10.80 3.17
CA PRO A 164 -9.60 11.15 4.16
C PRO A 164 -10.36 12.41 3.72
N PHE A 165 -11.69 12.40 3.84
CA PHE A 165 -12.53 13.52 3.45
C PHE A 165 -12.70 14.52 4.58
N ASP A 166 -12.70 15.79 4.21
CA ASP A 166 -13.34 16.90 4.89
C ASP A 166 -14.39 17.53 3.97
N ASP A 167 -15.03 18.59 4.41
CA ASP A 167 -16.12 19.26 3.65
C ASP A 167 -15.64 19.80 2.30
N ASP A 168 -14.41 20.27 2.21
CA ASP A 168 -13.88 20.87 0.98
C ASP A 168 -13.45 19.78 0.00
N ILE A 169 -12.80 18.71 0.46
CA ILE A 169 -12.48 17.55 -0.37
C ILE A 169 -13.75 16.89 -0.90
N HIS A 170 -14.82 16.85 -0.10
CA HIS A 170 -16.10 16.33 -0.57
C HIS A 170 -16.67 17.13 -1.77
N LYS A 171 -16.61 18.48 -1.71
CA LYS A 171 -17.04 19.35 -2.81
C LYS A 171 -16.15 19.17 -4.05
N ILE A 172 -14.81 19.15 -3.85
CA ILE A 172 -13.82 18.92 -4.91
C ILE A 172 -14.05 17.57 -5.58
N SER A 173 -14.25 16.51 -4.80
CA SER A 173 -14.49 15.14 -5.29
C SER A 173 -15.71 15.08 -6.21
N LYS A 174 -16.82 15.71 -5.80
CA LYS A 174 -18.04 15.74 -6.60
C LYS A 174 -17.79 16.45 -7.93
N LYS A 175 -17.21 17.65 -7.92
CA LYS A 175 -16.89 18.43 -9.11
C LYS A 175 -15.98 17.65 -10.07
N LEU A 176 -14.91 17.05 -9.57
CA LEU A 176 -13.95 16.32 -10.39
C LEU A 176 -14.55 15.06 -11.02
N ARG A 177 -15.45 14.39 -10.32
CA ARG A 177 -16.17 13.23 -10.84
C ARG A 177 -17.11 13.62 -11.97
N ASP A 178 -17.92 14.65 -11.74
CA ASP A 178 -19.00 15.05 -12.66
C ASP A 178 -18.44 15.70 -13.95
N GLU A 179 -17.38 16.48 -13.85
CA GLU A 179 -16.81 17.23 -14.98
C GLU A 179 -15.67 16.49 -15.70
N TRP A 180 -14.90 15.66 -14.99
CA TRP A 180 -13.61 15.12 -15.48
C TRP A 180 -13.45 13.61 -15.38
N ASP A 181 -14.43 12.90 -14.83
CA ASP A 181 -14.33 11.46 -14.53
C ASP A 181 -13.05 11.11 -13.70
N ILE A 182 -12.64 12.02 -12.83
CA ILE A 182 -11.60 11.79 -11.85
C ILE A 182 -12.28 11.31 -10.57
N LYS A 183 -11.94 10.10 -10.11
CA LYS A 183 -12.59 9.50 -8.96
C LYS A 183 -11.75 9.71 -7.70
N ILE A 184 -12.33 10.40 -6.73
CA ILE A 184 -11.77 10.52 -5.38
C ILE A 184 -12.72 9.82 -4.42
N MET A 185 -12.18 8.92 -3.59
CA MET A 185 -12.93 8.18 -2.58
C MET A 185 -12.40 8.49 -1.18
N ASN A 186 -13.32 8.46 -0.22
CA ASN A 186 -12.98 8.69 1.17
C ASN A 186 -12.23 7.50 1.73
N LEU A 187 -11.01 7.72 2.18
CA LEU A 187 -10.23 6.72 2.91
C LEU A 187 -10.74 6.69 4.35
N GLY A 188 -11.37 5.58 4.75
CA GLY A 188 -11.87 5.41 6.10
C GLY A 188 -10.78 5.59 7.16
N GLN A 189 -11.18 6.09 8.34
CA GLN A 189 -10.24 6.40 9.45
C GLN A 189 -9.50 5.17 10.03
N ALA A 190 -9.89 3.96 9.66
CA ALA A 190 -9.31 2.73 10.19
C ALA A 190 -7.84 2.52 9.78
N LEU A 191 -7.41 3.10 8.66
CA LEU A 191 -6.07 2.93 8.12
C LEU A 191 -5.21 4.16 8.42
N ARG A 192 -4.47 4.10 9.52
CA ARG A 192 -3.49 5.15 9.89
C ARG A 192 -2.19 4.98 9.09
N ILE A 193 -2.26 5.15 7.79
CA ILE A 193 -1.06 5.17 6.95
C ILE A 193 -0.40 6.53 7.12
N ARG A 194 0.89 6.56 7.47
CA ARG A 194 1.67 7.80 7.59
C ARG A 194 2.51 8.04 6.35
N ALA A 195 1.91 7.85 5.19
CA ALA A 195 2.58 8.06 3.91
C ALA A 195 1.60 8.43 2.82
N SER A 196 2.05 9.21 1.86
CA SER A 196 1.37 9.40 0.58
C SER A 196 2.03 8.51 -0.46
N ILE A 197 1.22 7.96 -1.38
CA ILE A 197 1.67 7.03 -2.40
C ILE A 197 1.17 7.52 -3.75
N LEU A 198 2.05 7.58 -4.72
CA LEU A 198 1.74 7.82 -6.13
C LEU A 198 2.20 6.61 -6.93
N LEU A 199 1.26 5.99 -7.64
CA LEU A 199 1.53 4.91 -8.58
C LEU A 199 1.12 5.37 -9.98
N VAL A 200 2.00 5.17 -10.95
CA VAL A 200 1.76 5.59 -12.33
C VAL A 200 1.95 4.40 -13.27
N ASP A 201 0.93 4.15 -14.09
CA ASP A 201 0.91 3.11 -15.13
C ASP A 201 1.27 1.69 -14.64
N ARG A 202 1.16 1.43 -13.33
CA ARG A 202 1.61 0.20 -12.66
C ARG A 202 3.09 -0.13 -12.91
N LYS A 203 3.89 0.89 -13.21
CA LYS A 203 5.33 0.79 -13.50
C LYS A 203 6.18 1.60 -12.54
N PHE A 204 5.62 2.66 -11.97
CA PHE A 204 6.33 3.60 -11.12
C PHE A 204 5.65 3.71 -9.77
N LEU A 205 6.44 3.68 -8.71
CA LEU A 205 6.03 3.94 -7.33
C LEU A 205 6.82 5.13 -6.79
N LEU A 206 6.12 6.11 -6.24
CA LEU A 206 6.68 7.13 -5.38
C LEU A 206 5.97 7.07 -4.03
N TYR A 207 6.69 6.63 -3.01
CA TYR A 207 6.24 6.60 -1.61
C TYR A 207 6.84 7.80 -0.88
N ILE A 208 6.03 8.53 -0.14
CA ILE A 208 6.40 9.77 0.54
C ILE A 208 5.97 9.66 2.01
N GLU A 209 6.94 9.54 2.91
CA GLU A 209 6.66 9.52 4.36
C GLU A 209 6.09 10.87 4.82
N LEU A 210 5.06 10.83 5.66
CA LEU A 210 4.53 12.00 6.35
C LEU A 210 5.25 12.17 7.68
N LYS A 211 6.17 13.13 7.76
CA LYS A 211 6.94 13.47 8.96
C LYS A 211 6.12 14.32 9.93
N ASP A 212 5.53 15.39 9.43
CA ASP A 212 4.77 16.34 10.23
C ASP A 212 3.56 16.89 9.46
N ASP A 213 2.35 16.49 9.87
CA ASP A 213 1.12 16.91 9.20
C ASP A 213 0.67 18.33 9.56
N THR A 214 1.25 18.94 10.58
CA THR A 214 0.91 20.31 11.00
C THR A 214 1.49 21.37 10.08
N LYS A 215 2.46 21.01 9.23
CA LYS A 215 3.15 21.91 8.31
C LYS A 215 2.28 22.25 7.09
N ASN A 216 2.43 23.49 6.64
CA ASN A 216 1.63 24.02 5.53
C ASN A 216 2.20 23.69 4.14
N THR A 217 3.49 23.45 4.04
CA THR A 217 4.16 23.11 2.77
C THR A 217 4.49 21.63 2.68
N PRO A 218 4.46 21.03 1.48
CA PRO A 218 4.89 19.65 1.31
C PRO A 218 6.34 19.43 1.77
N GLN A 219 7.24 20.38 1.49
CA GLN A 219 8.66 20.31 1.80
C GLN A 219 8.92 20.15 3.30
N GLU A 220 8.16 20.86 4.14
CA GLU A 220 8.29 20.76 5.60
C GLU A 220 7.58 19.52 6.18
N ALA A 221 6.52 19.06 5.51
CA ALA A 221 5.70 17.94 5.97
C ALA A 221 6.27 16.58 5.60
N MET A 222 7.09 16.49 4.53
CA MET A 222 7.68 15.26 4.03
C MET A 222 8.81 14.75 4.91
N GLY A 223 8.88 13.42 5.05
CA GLY A 223 10.03 12.68 5.54
C GLY A 223 10.83 12.06 4.39
N LEU A 224 11.34 10.86 4.63
CA LEU A 224 12.02 10.09 3.60
C LEU A 224 11.05 9.70 2.49
N SER A 225 11.53 9.74 1.27
CA SER A 225 10.76 9.31 0.10
C SER A 225 11.50 8.21 -0.64
N LEU A 226 10.73 7.34 -1.27
CA LEU A 226 11.24 6.19 -1.99
C LEU A 226 10.64 6.18 -3.39
N PHE A 227 11.51 6.08 -4.39
CA PHE A 227 11.12 5.84 -5.77
C PHE A 227 11.51 4.43 -6.19
N SER A 228 10.61 3.72 -6.88
CA SER A 228 10.92 2.39 -7.39
C SER A 228 10.25 2.12 -8.73
N THR A 229 10.99 1.44 -9.60
CA THR A 229 10.50 0.82 -10.83
C THR A 229 10.54 -0.71 -10.75
N ILE A 230 10.99 -1.28 -9.62
CA ILE A 230 11.02 -2.72 -9.39
C ILE A 230 9.60 -3.26 -9.47
N ARG A 231 9.35 -4.12 -10.45
CA ARG A 231 8.02 -4.61 -10.79
C ARG A 231 7.30 -5.25 -9.60
N SER A 232 7.96 -6.10 -8.84
CA SER A 232 7.38 -6.76 -7.66
C SER A 232 6.97 -5.75 -6.59
N THR A 233 7.80 -4.76 -6.30
CA THR A 233 7.52 -3.67 -5.35
C THR A 233 6.32 -2.85 -5.82
N VAL A 234 6.34 -2.39 -7.07
CA VAL A 234 5.25 -1.57 -7.63
C VAL A 234 3.93 -2.33 -7.58
N LEU A 235 3.89 -3.61 -8.02
CA LEU A 235 2.67 -4.41 -8.02
C LEU A 235 2.14 -4.70 -6.62
N SER A 236 3.02 -4.84 -5.62
CA SER A 236 2.60 -4.97 -4.21
C SER A 236 1.83 -3.73 -3.74
N TYR A 237 2.33 -2.53 -4.03
CA TYR A 237 1.63 -1.29 -3.69
C TYR A 237 0.36 -1.08 -4.53
N VAL A 238 0.34 -1.50 -5.79
CA VAL A 238 -0.90 -1.54 -6.60
C VAL A 238 -1.94 -2.43 -5.94
N THR A 239 -1.56 -3.62 -5.49
CA THR A 239 -2.48 -4.54 -4.81
C THR A 239 -3.04 -3.94 -3.52
N ILE A 240 -2.19 -3.28 -2.72
CA ILE A 240 -2.63 -2.56 -1.51
C ILE A 240 -3.66 -1.49 -1.89
N PHE A 241 -3.37 -0.66 -2.88
CA PHE A 241 -4.29 0.38 -3.34
C PHE A 241 -5.63 -0.20 -3.82
N GLU A 242 -5.60 -1.23 -4.68
CA GLU A 242 -6.81 -1.88 -5.21
C GLU A 242 -7.66 -2.50 -4.11
N THR A 243 -7.03 -3.11 -3.11
CA THR A 243 -7.73 -3.68 -1.95
C THR A 243 -8.45 -2.60 -1.16
N MET A 244 -7.76 -1.50 -0.86
CA MET A 244 -8.34 -0.36 -0.15
C MET A 244 -9.47 0.29 -0.97
N TRP A 245 -9.24 0.46 -2.27
CA TRP A 245 -10.25 0.99 -3.19
C TRP A 245 -11.51 0.14 -3.18
N LYS A 246 -11.36 -1.17 -3.28
CA LYS A 246 -12.48 -2.10 -3.28
C LYS A 246 -13.24 -2.10 -1.96
N GLN A 247 -12.52 -2.00 -0.84
CA GLN A 247 -13.13 -1.89 0.47
C GLN A 247 -14.01 -0.65 0.57
N GLU A 248 -13.53 0.51 0.08
CA GLU A 248 -14.30 1.75 0.12
C GLU A 248 -15.51 1.72 -0.85
N GLU A 249 -15.38 1.09 -2.02
CA GLU A 249 -16.54 0.83 -2.89
C GLU A 249 -17.63 0.04 -2.18
N LEU A 250 -17.26 -1.01 -1.44
CA LEU A 250 -18.19 -1.82 -0.67
C LEU A 250 -18.83 -1.01 0.48
N ASN A 251 -18.05 -0.18 1.18
CA ASN A 251 -18.55 0.69 2.24
C ASN A 251 -19.57 1.70 1.70
N GLU A 252 -19.31 2.30 0.54
CA GLU A 252 -20.28 3.18 -0.12
C GLU A 252 -21.57 2.45 -0.50
N GLN A 253 -21.47 1.23 -1.06
CA GLN A 253 -22.63 0.41 -1.41
C GLN A 253 -23.47 0.08 -0.16
N LEU A 254 -22.81 -0.38 0.89
CA LEU A 254 -23.48 -0.65 2.19
C LEU A 254 -24.20 0.58 2.74
N SER A 255 -23.57 1.75 2.68
CA SER A 255 -24.17 3.01 3.14
C SER A 255 -25.41 3.38 2.32
N ARG A 256 -25.37 3.18 0.99
CA ARG A 256 -26.53 3.39 0.12
C ARG A 256 -27.69 2.42 0.45
N MET A 257 -27.34 1.13 0.63
CA MET A 257 -28.36 0.12 0.99
C MET A 257 -29.00 0.42 2.35
N LYS A 258 -28.22 0.81 3.36
CA LYS A 258 -28.75 1.22 4.66
C LYS A 258 -29.76 2.36 4.54
N LYS A 259 -29.43 3.41 3.80
CA LYS A 259 -30.35 4.54 3.55
C LYS A 259 -31.63 4.12 2.85
N GLN A 260 -31.55 3.17 1.90
CA GLN A 260 -32.72 2.63 1.23
C GLN A 260 -33.61 1.86 2.23
N ILE A 261 -33.03 1.03 3.08
CA ILE A 261 -33.76 0.28 4.11
C ILE A 261 -34.48 1.26 5.05
N GLU A 262 -33.80 2.27 5.56
CA GLU A 262 -34.40 3.30 6.44
C GLU A 262 -35.58 4.01 5.74
N THR A 263 -35.45 4.30 4.45
CA THR A 263 -36.54 4.89 3.66
C THR A 263 -37.74 3.95 3.55
N TYR A 264 -37.51 2.65 3.27
CA TYR A 264 -38.59 1.65 3.22
C TYR A 264 -39.27 1.45 4.58
N GLU A 265 -38.53 1.46 5.67
CA GLU A 265 -39.10 1.38 7.02
C GLU A 265 -39.99 2.57 7.30
N GLN A 266 -39.60 3.79 6.93
CA GLN A 266 -40.44 4.99 7.09
C GLN A 266 -41.72 4.91 6.27
N ILE A 267 -41.63 4.47 5.01
CA ILE A 267 -42.80 4.27 4.13
C ILE A 267 -43.75 3.23 4.73
N ASN A 268 -43.23 2.09 5.18
CA ASN A 268 -44.03 1.04 5.81
C ASN A 268 -44.75 1.54 7.07
N LYS A 269 -44.06 2.35 7.89
CA LYS A 269 -44.68 2.95 9.07
C LYS A 269 -45.83 3.89 8.69
N GLN A 270 -45.66 4.73 7.66
CA GLN A 270 -46.71 5.61 7.16
C GLN A 270 -47.91 4.82 6.61
N LEU A 271 -47.64 3.77 5.81
CA LEU A 271 -48.72 2.90 5.30
C LEU A 271 -49.50 2.23 6.40
N ASN A 272 -48.85 1.70 7.43
CA ASN A 272 -49.51 1.07 8.55
C ASN A 272 -50.37 2.08 9.31
N ASN A 273 -49.91 3.29 9.53
CA ASN A 273 -50.71 4.36 10.17
C ASN A 273 -51.94 4.70 9.32
N THR A 274 -51.79 4.79 7.99
CA THR A 274 -52.91 5.02 7.06
C THR A 274 -53.91 3.88 7.09
N ILE A 275 -53.45 2.63 7.11
CA ILE A 275 -54.34 1.46 7.26
C ILE A 275 -55.11 1.49 8.53
N VAL A 276 -54.49 1.87 9.66
CA VAL A 276 -55.17 1.99 10.97
C VAL A 276 -56.22 3.07 10.90
N ASP A 277 -55.93 4.28 10.35
CA ASP A 277 -56.89 5.36 10.19
C ASP A 277 -58.08 4.97 9.31
N LEU A 278 -57.83 4.35 8.17
CA LEU A 278 -58.88 3.84 7.28
C LEU A 278 -59.78 2.78 7.95
N LYS A 279 -59.17 1.85 8.71
CA LYS A 279 -59.95 0.85 9.49
C LYS A 279 -60.81 1.52 10.57
N GLN A 280 -60.37 2.59 11.20
CA GLN A 280 -61.19 3.34 12.17
C GLN A 280 -62.35 4.05 11.47
N ARG A 281 -62.14 4.65 10.32
CA ARG A 281 -63.18 5.34 9.53
C ARG A 281 -64.24 4.38 8.94
N LEU A 282 -63.84 3.13 8.63
CA LEU A 282 -64.78 2.11 8.15
C LEU A 282 -65.58 1.41 9.24
N LYS A 283 -65.30 1.65 10.51
CA LYS A 283 -66.09 1.16 11.65
C LYS A 283 -67.20 2.09 12.10
N PHE A 284 -67.34 3.24 11.49
CA PHE A 284 -68.43 4.18 11.55
C PHE A 284 -69.29 4.03 10.31
#